data_3a99acea9ea6c0667ed23e3e9dfc3344
#
_entry.id   3a99acea9ea6c0667ed23e3e9dfc3344
#
_cell.length_a   1.000
_cell.length_b   1.000
_cell.length_c   1.000
_cell.angle_alpha   90.00
_cell.angle_beta   90.00
_cell.angle_gamma   90.00
#
_symmetry.space_group_name_H-M   'P 1'
#
loop_
_entity.id
_entity.type
_entity.pdbx_description
1 polymer ?
#
loop_
_entity_poly.entity_id
_entity_poly.type
_entity_poly.pdbx_seq_one_letter_code
_entity_poly.pdbx_strand_id
1 'polypeptide(L)'
;MKGANARSLANFPCQANGAEMLRLACCMLVEAGIGLCAPIHDAVLIEGPADTIDEVVERARGIMAEASKIVLGGFEIGTEFEIVRYPDRYIDEAGADFWNTVSRLAGPVPTSTYVLT
;
A
#
# COMPACT_ATOMS: atom_id res chain seq x y z
N MET A 1 -22.52 19.05 20.78
CA MET A 1 -21.30 18.31 20.36
C MET A 1 -21.40 16.91 20.94
N LYS A 2 -21.43 15.86 20.12
CA LYS A 2 -21.33 14.47 20.61
C LYS A 2 -19.93 14.32 21.23
N GLY A 3 -19.85 13.92 22.50
CA GLY A 3 -18.59 13.73 23.19
C GLY A 3 -17.71 12.70 22.46
N ALA A 4 -16.39 12.92 22.44
CA ALA A 4 -15.44 12.01 21.84
C ALA A 4 -15.56 10.63 22.52
N ASN A 5 -15.62 9.56 21.71
CA ASN A 5 -15.67 8.20 22.23
C ASN A 5 -14.32 7.88 22.91
N ALA A 6 -14.36 7.43 24.16
CA ALA A 6 -13.15 7.11 24.93
C ALA A 6 -12.22 6.10 24.22
N ARG A 7 -12.79 5.12 23.49
CA ARG A 7 -12.03 4.16 22.69
C ARG A 7 -11.29 4.86 21.54
N SER A 8 -11.92 5.82 20.86
CA SER A 8 -11.28 6.59 19.79
C SER A 8 -10.14 7.45 20.32
N LEU A 9 -10.30 8.06 21.50
CA LEU A 9 -9.24 8.83 22.15
C LEU A 9 -8.06 7.94 22.55
N ALA A 10 -8.31 6.76 23.10
CA ALA A 10 -7.27 5.81 23.48
C ALA A 10 -6.51 5.26 22.27
N ASN A 11 -7.18 5.08 21.13
CA ASN A 11 -6.58 4.55 19.90
C ASN A 11 -5.89 5.62 19.03
N PHE A 12 -6.17 6.90 19.29
CA PHE A 12 -5.65 8.01 18.49
C PHE A 12 -4.12 8.03 18.39
N PRO A 13 -3.32 7.85 19.46
CA PRO A 13 -1.86 7.86 19.35
C PRO A 13 -1.34 6.74 18.43
N CYS A 14 -1.93 5.54 18.48
CA CYS A 14 -1.53 4.43 17.61
C CYS A 14 -1.82 4.74 16.14
N GLN A 15 -3.01 5.25 15.85
CA GLN A 15 -3.39 5.65 14.49
C GLN A 15 -2.53 6.79 13.95
N ALA A 16 -2.24 7.78 14.78
CA ALA A 16 -1.39 8.91 14.41
C ALA A 16 0.04 8.45 14.08
N ASN A 17 0.64 7.60 14.91
CA ASN A 17 1.97 7.06 14.64
C ASN A 17 1.99 6.19 13.38
N GLY A 18 0.96 5.37 13.16
CA GLY A 18 0.82 4.58 11.92
C GLY A 18 0.79 5.45 10.68
N ALA A 19 0.01 6.53 10.70
CA ALA A 19 -0.06 7.49 9.61
C ALA A 19 1.28 8.20 9.35
N GLU A 20 2.00 8.59 10.41
CA GLU A 20 3.33 9.22 10.28
C GLU A 20 4.37 8.24 9.72
N MET A 21 4.38 6.98 10.16
CA MET A 21 5.26 5.95 9.62
C MET A 21 5.01 5.74 8.12
N LEU A 22 3.75 5.60 7.71
CA LEU A 22 3.39 5.40 6.31
C LEU A 22 3.77 6.62 5.47
N ARG A 23 3.49 7.85 5.95
CA ARG A 23 3.87 9.09 5.27
C ARG A 23 5.38 9.18 5.07
N LEU A 24 6.15 8.90 6.11
CA LEU A 24 7.61 8.93 6.03
C LEU A 24 8.14 7.85 5.08
N ALA A 25 7.60 6.63 5.18
CA ALA A 25 7.95 5.53 4.27
C ALA A 25 7.70 5.89 2.80
N CYS A 26 6.55 6.48 2.48
CA CYS A 26 6.26 6.94 1.11
C CYS A 26 7.30 7.94 0.60
N CYS A 27 7.69 8.92 1.42
CA CYS A 27 8.73 9.88 1.04
C CYS A 27 10.07 9.19 0.77
N MET A 28 10.49 8.30 1.69
CA MET A 28 11.77 7.59 1.58
C MET A 28 11.79 6.61 0.39
N LEU A 29 10.67 5.95 0.07
CA LEU A 29 10.54 5.07 -1.09
C LEU A 29 10.74 5.85 -2.39
N VAL A 30 10.09 7.01 -2.52
CA VAL A 30 10.22 7.88 -3.70
C VAL A 30 11.65 8.41 -3.83
N GLU A 31 12.27 8.85 -2.73
CA GLU A 31 13.66 9.32 -2.71
C GLU A 31 14.66 8.20 -3.09
N ALA A 32 14.35 6.96 -2.73
CA ALA A 32 15.13 5.78 -3.12
C ALA A 32 14.91 5.34 -4.57
N GLY A 33 14.03 6.01 -5.33
CA GLY A 33 13.71 5.69 -6.72
C GLY A 33 12.84 4.44 -6.88
N ILE A 34 12.10 4.06 -5.83
CA ILE A 34 11.13 2.96 -5.92
C ILE A 34 9.84 3.49 -6.50
N GLY A 35 9.27 2.78 -7.47
CA GLY A 35 8.00 3.11 -8.12
C GLY A 35 6.83 2.98 -7.16
N LEU A 36 6.52 4.03 -6.40
CA LEU A 36 5.37 4.08 -5.50
C LEU A 36 4.12 4.44 -6.29
N CYS A 37 3.17 3.49 -6.40
CA CYS A 37 1.91 3.69 -7.10
C CYS A 37 0.84 4.33 -6.20
N ALA A 38 0.65 3.79 -5.00
CA ALA A 38 -0.36 4.30 -4.06
C ALA A 38 -0.09 3.83 -2.61
N PRO A 39 -0.41 4.66 -1.60
CA PRO A 39 -0.68 4.17 -0.25
C PRO A 39 -2.09 3.57 -0.20
N ILE A 40 -2.24 2.41 0.45
CA ILE A 40 -3.51 1.69 0.58
C ILE A 40 -3.68 1.33 2.04
N HIS A 41 -4.48 2.11 2.77
CA HIS A 41 -4.69 1.95 4.20
C HIS A 41 -3.38 2.00 5.01
N ASP A 42 -2.85 0.87 5.45
CA ASP A 42 -1.60 0.70 6.20
C ASP A 42 -0.48 0.04 5.36
N ALA A 43 -0.71 -0.09 4.06
CA ALA A 43 0.21 -0.68 3.09
C ALA A 43 0.60 0.31 1.98
N VAL A 44 1.56 -0.09 1.15
CA VAL A 44 1.94 0.61 -0.07
C VAL A 44 1.87 -0.32 -1.27
N LEU A 45 1.37 0.16 -2.38
CA LEU A 45 1.49 -0.48 -3.68
C LEU A 45 2.71 0.08 -4.39
N ILE A 46 3.64 -0.80 -4.75
CA ILE A 46 4.85 -0.45 -5.50
C ILE A 46 4.91 -1.25 -6.80
N GLU A 47 5.61 -0.72 -7.77
CA GLU A 47 5.91 -1.42 -9.02
C GLU A 47 7.42 -1.45 -9.30
N GLY A 48 7.83 -2.42 -10.10
CA GLY A 48 9.21 -2.54 -10.55
C GLY A 48 9.34 -3.53 -11.70
N PRO A 49 10.52 -3.60 -12.34
CA PRO A 49 10.78 -4.57 -13.40
C PRO A 49 10.61 -6.00 -12.88
N ALA A 50 10.00 -6.86 -13.69
CA ALA A 50 9.64 -8.23 -13.28
C ALA A 50 10.87 -9.10 -12.93
N ASP A 51 12.02 -8.83 -13.51
CA ASP A 51 13.29 -9.52 -13.30
C ASP A 51 14.01 -9.11 -11.99
N THR A 52 13.72 -7.91 -11.48
CA THR A 52 14.33 -7.36 -10.27
C THR A 52 13.34 -7.07 -9.14
N ILE A 53 12.07 -7.45 -9.30
CA ILE A 53 11.01 -7.12 -8.35
C ILE A 53 11.30 -7.60 -6.93
N ASP A 54 11.93 -8.75 -6.78
CA ASP A 54 12.28 -9.30 -5.45
C ASP A 54 13.28 -8.38 -4.72
N GLU A 55 14.29 -7.85 -5.44
CA GLU A 55 15.25 -6.89 -4.89
C GLU A 55 14.57 -5.55 -4.54
N VAL A 56 13.64 -5.10 -5.39
CA VAL A 56 12.87 -3.87 -5.14
C VAL A 56 12.02 -4.02 -3.88
N VAL A 57 11.38 -5.17 -3.69
CA VAL A 57 10.56 -5.46 -2.50
C VAL A 57 11.43 -5.49 -1.23
N GLU A 58 12.58 -6.16 -1.26
CA GLU A 58 13.47 -6.21 -0.08
C GLU A 58 14.00 -4.80 0.29
N ARG A 59 14.35 -3.98 -0.70
CA ARG A 59 14.72 -2.58 -0.45
C ARG A 59 13.56 -1.78 0.14
N ALA A 60 12.36 -1.96 -0.38
CA ALA A 60 11.16 -1.28 0.13
C ALA A 60 10.88 -1.66 1.59
N ARG A 61 10.97 -2.95 1.92
CA ARG A 61 10.81 -3.45 3.29
C ARG A 61 11.82 -2.83 4.25
N GLY A 62 13.09 -2.75 3.85
CA GLY A 62 14.13 -2.09 4.64
C GLY A 62 13.82 -0.61 4.91
N ILE A 63 13.31 0.10 3.90
CA ILE A 63 12.91 1.50 4.03
C ILE A 63 11.70 1.65 4.97
N MET A 64 10.70 0.80 4.86
CA MET A 64 9.52 0.83 5.75
C MET A 64 9.92 0.51 7.20
N ALA A 65 10.81 -0.45 7.41
CA ALA A 65 11.36 -0.76 8.72
C ALA A 65 12.12 0.43 9.32
N GLU A 66 12.94 1.12 8.52
CA GLU A 66 13.65 2.32 8.96
C GLU A 66 12.71 3.48 9.30
N ALA A 67 11.67 3.70 8.49
CA ALA A 67 10.64 4.69 8.79
C ALA A 67 9.95 4.40 10.14
N SER A 68 9.68 3.13 10.46
CA SER A 68 9.12 2.76 11.75
C SER A 68 10.06 3.05 12.91
N LYS A 69 11.37 2.78 12.77
CA LYS A 69 12.37 3.10 13.79
C LYS A 69 12.44 4.59 14.08
N ILE A 70 12.41 5.42 13.02
CA ILE A 70 12.47 6.88 13.17
C ILE A 70 11.27 7.38 13.97
N VAL A 71 10.06 6.94 13.61
CA VAL A 71 8.83 7.42 14.26
C VAL A 71 8.65 6.84 15.66
N LEU A 72 9.06 5.59 15.89
CA LEU A 72 8.85 4.87 17.15
C LEU A 72 10.09 4.88 18.08
N GLY A 73 11.06 5.76 17.83
CA GLY A 73 12.23 5.89 18.71
C GLY A 73 13.11 4.64 18.77
N GLY A 74 13.26 3.94 17.65
CA GLY A 74 14.11 2.76 17.50
C GLY A 74 13.37 1.42 17.42
N PHE A 75 12.05 1.41 17.60
CA PHE A 75 11.27 0.16 17.46
C PHE A 75 10.98 -0.14 15.99
N GLU A 76 11.38 -1.34 15.55
CA GLU A 76 11.16 -1.82 14.18
C GLU A 76 9.86 -2.60 14.06
N ILE A 77 9.04 -2.23 13.07
CA ILE A 77 7.87 -3.01 12.67
C ILE A 77 8.17 -3.77 11.38
N GLY A 78 7.98 -5.09 11.41
CA GLY A 78 8.07 -5.93 10.23
C GLY A 78 6.90 -5.69 9.26
N THR A 79 7.14 -5.93 7.97
CA THR A 79 6.13 -5.84 6.92
C THR A 79 5.98 -7.17 6.20
N GLU A 80 4.74 -7.55 5.89
CA GLU A 80 4.41 -8.63 4.96
C GLU A 80 4.32 -8.06 3.55
N PHE A 81 4.44 -8.92 2.53
CA PHE A 81 4.32 -8.51 1.13
C PHE A 81 3.70 -9.61 0.28
N GLU A 82 3.12 -9.20 -0.82
CA GLU A 82 2.64 -10.08 -1.89
C GLU A 82 3.17 -9.55 -3.23
N ILE A 83 3.64 -10.46 -4.09
CA ILE A 83 4.13 -10.11 -5.42
C ILE A 83 3.20 -10.71 -6.46
N VAL A 84 2.62 -9.84 -7.28
CA VAL A 84 1.81 -10.23 -8.43
C VAL A 84 2.60 -9.93 -9.70
N ARG A 85 2.90 -10.97 -10.50
CA ARG A 85 3.67 -10.83 -11.74
C ARG A 85 2.75 -10.90 -12.97
N TYR A 86 2.93 -9.97 -13.90
CA TYR A 86 2.23 -10.04 -15.17
C TYR A 86 2.48 -11.43 -15.86
N PRO A 87 1.46 -12.10 -16.43
CA PRO A 87 0.12 -11.59 -16.73
C PRO A 87 -0.92 -11.75 -15.60
N ASP A 88 -0.51 -12.25 -14.44
CA ASP A 88 -1.40 -12.43 -13.30
C ASP A 88 -1.94 -11.10 -12.79
N ARG A 89 -3.04 -11.15 -12.07
CA ARG A 89 -3.67 -10.00 -11.43
C ARG A 89 -3.87 -10.28 -9.95
N TYR A 90 -3.78 -9.25 -9.15
CA TYR A 90 -4.19 -9.33 -7.75
C TYR A 90 -5.68 -9.71 -7.68
N ILE A 91 -5.98 -10.74 -6.89
CA ILE A 91 -7.34 -11.20 -6.63
C ILE A 91 -7.54 -11.26 -5.12
N ASP A 92 -8.44 -10.42 -4.63
CA ASP A 92 -8.94 -10.54 -3.27
C ASP A 92 -10.11 -11.53 -3.26
N GLU A 93 -9.90 -12.72 -2.69
CA GLU A 93 -10.92 -13.76 -2.62
C GLU A 93 -12.18 -13.28 -1.88
N ALA A 94 -12.02 -12.46 -0.84
CA ALA A 94 -13.14 -11.92 -0.08
C ALA A 94 -13.98 -10.92 -0.90
N GLY A 95 -13.34 -10.23 -1.86
CA GLY A 95 -13.99 -9.27 -2.76
C GLY A 95 -14.50 -9.85 -4.08
N ALA A 96 -14.18 -11.10 -4.40
CA ALA A 96 -14.45 -11.69 -5.72
C ALA A 96 -15.93 -11.66 -6.13
N ASP A 97 -16.85 -12.02 -5.24
CA ASP A 97 -18.29 -12.01 -5.52
C ASP A 97 -18.83 -10.60 -5.76
N PHE A 98 -18.34 -9.63 -4.99
CA PHE A 98 -18.69 -8.22 -5.18
C PHE A 98 -18.15 -7.72 -6.52
N TRP A 99 -16.90 -8.02 -6.85
CA TRP A 99 -16.28 -7.64 -8.11
C TRP A 99 -17.01 -8.24 -9.32
N ASN A 100 -17.37 -9.52 -9.25
CA ASN A 100 -18.17 -10.18 -10.29
C ASN A 100 -19.53 -9.51 -10.49
N THR A 101 -20.17 -9.08 -9.40
CA THR A 101 -21.43 -8.34 -9.46
C THR A 101 -21.26 -6.99 -10.12
N VAL A 102 -20.24 -6.22 -9.72
CA VAL A 102 -19.93 -4.92 -10.32
C VAL A 102 -19.62 -5.05 -11.81
N SER A 103 -18.76 -6.01 -12.18
CA SER A 103 -18.35 -6.24 -13.57
C SER A 103 -19.54 -6.61 -14.46
N ARG A 104 -20.46 -7.43 -13.95
CA ARG A 104 -21.69 -7.79 -14.67
C ARG A 104 -22.63 -6.59 -14.88
N LEU A 105 -22.75 -5.71 -13.87
CA LEU A 105 -23.63 -4.55 -13.93
C LEU A 105 -23.04 -3.41 -14.77
N ALA A 106 -21.74 -3.23 -14.70
CA ALA A 106 -21.03 -2.19 -15.46
C ALA A 106 -20.94 -2.52 -16.96
N GLY A 107 -21.10 -3.79 -17.35
CA GLY A 107 -20.89 -4.27 -18.72
C GLY A 107 -19.41 -4.27 -19.12
N PRO A 108 -19.11 -4.60 -20.38
CA PRO A 108 -17.73 -4.63 -20.84
C PRO A 108 -17.12 -3.22 -20.81
N VAL A 109 -15.96 -3.12 -20.14
CA VAL A 109 -15.17 -1.88 -20.15
C VAL A 109 -14.79 -1.56 -21.59
N PRO A 110 -15.11 -0.38 -22.14
CA PRO A 110 -14.66 0.01 -23.46
C PRO A 110 -13.12 -0.10 -23.49
N THR A 111 -12.59 -0.84 -24.44
CA THR A 111 -11.14 -0.92 -24.66
C THR A 111 -10.70 0.42 -25.23
N SER A 112 -10.48 1.41 -24.37
CA SER A 112 -9.90 2.68 -24.77
C SER A 112 -8.42 2.44 -25.01
N THR A 113 -8.03 2.39 -26.26
CA THR A 113 -6.62 2.38 -26.64
C THR A 113 -6.09 3.80 -26.44
N TYR A 114 -5.55 4.10 -25.26
CA TYR A 114 -4.78 5.32 -25.09
C TYR A 114 -3.43 5.12 -25.78
N VAL A 115 -3.30 5.70 -26.96
CA VAL A 115 -1.98 5.88 -27.58
C VAL A 115 -1.38 7.12 -26.92
N LEU A 116 -0.41 6.91 -26.03
CA LEU A 116 0.44 7.99 -25.56
C LEU A 116 1.41 8.33 -26.71
N THR A 117 1.19 9.46 -27.36
CA THR A 117 2.15 10.07 -28.30
C THR A 117 3.12 10.95 -27.52
#